data_a021c23a879622dbb4cada836af1491c
#
_entry.id   a021c23a879622dbb4cada836af1491c
#
_cell.length_a   1.000
_cell.length_b   1.000
_cell.length_c   1.000
_cell.angle_alpha   90.00
_cell.angle_beta   90.00
_cell.angle_gamma   90.00
#
_symmetry.space_group_name_H-M   'P 1'
#
loop_
_entity.id
_entity.type
_entity.pdbx_description
1 polymer ?
#
loop_
_entity_poly.entity_id
_entity_poly.type
_entity_poly.pdbx_seq_one_letter_code
_entity_poly.pdbx_strand_id
1 'polypeptide(L)'
;MAKQHEHVISIEGLVNRFGPQTVHDGLNLQVRRDEILGIVGGSGTGKSVLLRSILGLHDPNEGRIEVLGKTIRYLEPGPHKQWGVLFQGGALLSGLTVQENVELPIALHSDLPVETRRELAVLKLFMVGLDLTAASKYPNELSGGMNKRASLARALALEPKVLFLDEPTSGLDPISATEFDQLISYLRANLDLTIVMITHDVDSLFGVCDRVAVLVNKGIIVDTPDK
;
A
#
# COMPACT_ATOMS: atom_id res chain seq x y z
N MET A 1 -12.43 -9.32 -26.96
CA MET A 1 -11.55 -8.37 -26.27
C MET A 1 -12.23 -8.02 -24.95
N ALA A 2 -11.73 -8.50 -23.81
CA ALA A 2 -12.25 -8.11 -22.50
C ALA A 2 -11.99 -6.60 -22.34
N LYS A 3 -13.02 -5.82 -21.95
CA LYS A 3 -12.86 -4.43 -21.55
C LYS A 3 -11.86 -4.43 -20.41
N GLN A 4 -10.62 -3.97 -20.67
CA GLN A 4 -9.70 -3.65 -19.60
C GLN A 4 -10.43 -2.63 -18.71
N HIS A 5 -10.69 -2.98 -17.45
CA HIS A 5 -11.31 -2.06 -16.51
C HIS A 5 -10.37 -0.86 -16.38
N GLU A 6 -10.86 0.30 -16.76
CA GLU A 6 -10.14 1.57 -16.69
C GLU A 6 -9.73 1.88 -15.23
N HIS A 7 -10.51 1.37 -14.27
CA HIS A 7 -10.28 1.52 -12.84
C HIS A 7 -9.93 0.18 -12.20
N VAL A 8 -8.88 0.18 -11.39
CA VAL A 8 -8.45 -1.00 -10.62
C VAL A 8 -9.11 -1.08 -9.24
N ILE A 9 -9.56 0.07 -8.72
CA ILE A 9 -10.36 0.16 -7.49
C ILE A 9 -11.58 1.02 -7.79
N SER A 10 -12.76 0.57 -7.41
CA SER A 10 -14.01 1.32 -7.43
C SER A 10 -14.69 1.22 -6.07
N ILE A 11 -15.05 2.37 -5.51
CA ILE A 11 -15.79 2.50 -4.26
C ILE A 11 -17.04 3.32 -4.54
N GLU A 12 -18.20 2.76 -4.20
CA GLU A 12 -19.50 3.38 -4.45
C GLU A 12 -20.33 3.44 -3.17
N GLY A 13 -20.72 4.64 -2.78
CA GLY A 13 -21.64 4.89 -1.67
C GLY A 13 -21.16 4.37 -0.32
N LEU A 14 -19.83 4.36 -0.06
CA LEU A 14 -19.27 3.79 1.15
C LEU A 14 -19.70 4.54 2.40
N VAL A 15 -20.26 3.81 3.36
CA VAL A 15 -20.64 4.33 4.69
C VAL A 15 -19.92 3.51 5.77
N ASN A 16 -19.22 4.21 6.65
CA ASN A 16 -18.60 3.63 7.84
C ASN A 16 -19.05 4.36 9.08
N ARG A 17 -19.67 3.62 10.04
CA ARG A 17 -20.16 4.15 11.31
C ARG A 17 -19.57 3.37 12.49
N PHE A 18 -19.20 4.06 13.55
CA PHE A 18 -18.74 3.50 14.82
C PHE A 18 -19.61 4.06 15.94
N GLY A 19 -20.61 3.30 16.35
CA GLY A 19 -21.64 3.79 17.25
C GLY A 19 -22.34 5.03 16.66
N PRO A 20 -22.37 6.17 17.37
CA PRO A 20 -23.00 7.39 16.86
C PRO A 20 -22.14 8.16 15.85
N GLN A 21 -20.86 7.81 15.72
CA GLN A 21 -19.93 8.53 14.85
C GLN A 21 -19.95 7.97 13.43
N THR A 22 -20.37 8.78 12.46
CA THR A 22 -20.19 8.49 11.03
C THR A 22 -18.85 9.03 10.58
N VAL A 23 -18.01 8.14 10.04
CA VAL A 23 -16.66 8.44 9.53
C VAL A 23 -16.69 8.69 8.02
N HIS A 24 -17.38 7.84 7.28
CA HIS A 24 -17.65 8.03 5.85
C HIS A 24 -19.15 8.01 5.61
N ASP A 25 -19.63 8.86 4.69
CA ASP A 25 -21.05 9.04 4.40
C ASP A 25 -21.29 9.16 2.89
N GLY A 26 -21.54 8.03 2.25
CA GLY A 26 -21.74 7.95 0.80
C GLY A 26 -20.47 8.23 -0.02
N LEU A 27 -19.28 7.86 0.48
CA LEU A 27 -18.00 8.11 -0.16
C LEU A 27 -17.87 7.32 -1.46
N ASN A 28 -17.45 8.03 -2.53
CA ASN A 28 -17.16 7.44 -3.85
C ASN A 28 -15.70 7.73 -4.23
N LEU A 29 -14.99 6.71 -4.73
CA LEU A 29 -13.60 6.84 -5.17
C LEU A 29 -13.31 5.85 -6.30
N GLN A 30 -12.59 6.33 -7.32
CA GLN A 30 -12.08 5.49 -8.40
C GLN A 30 -10.57 5.67 -8.54
N VAL A 31 -9.84 4.56 -8.55
CA VAL A 31 -8.39 4.52 -8.79
C VAL A 31 -8.14 3.95 -10.17
N ARG A 32 -7.41 4.70 -10.99
CA ARG A 32 -7.07 4.30 -12.37
C ARG A 32 -5.92 3.32 -12.37
N ARG A 33 -5.80 2.56 -13.43
CA ARG A 33 -4.63 1.69 -13.64
C ARG A 33 -3.36 2.55 -13.82
N ASP A 34 -2.27 2.06 -13.27
CA ASP A 34 -0.91 2.62 -13.43
C ASP A 34 -0.77 4.07 -12.93
N GLU A 35 -1.65 4.53 -12.01
CA GLU A 35 -1.51 5.82 -11.34
C GLU A 35 -0.96 5.67 -9.92
N ILE A 36 -0.39 6.74 -9.40
CA ILE A 36 -0.14 6.94 -7.96
C ILE A 36 -1.22 7.91 -7.46
N LEU A 37 -2.18 7.37 -6.70
CA LEU A 37 -3.20 8.16 -6.03
C LEU A 37 -2.80 8.45 -4.59
N GLY A 38 -2.59 9.72 -4.25
CA GLY A 38 -2.41 10.17 -2.88
C GLY A 38 -3.76 10.38 -2.17
N ILE A 39 -3.93 9.84 -0.97
CA ILE A 39 -5.10 10.09 -0.12
C ILE A 39 -4.66 10.93 1.07
N VAL A 40 -5.24 12.11 1.19
CA VAL A 40 -4.93 13.07 2.26
C VAL A 40 -6.16 13.45 3.06
N GLY A 41 -5.94 14.01 4.23
CA GLY A 41 -6.99 14.50 5.12
C GLY A 41 -6.44 14.72 6.52
N GLY A 42 -7.13 15.51 7.31
CA GLY A 42 -6.75 15.78 8.69
C GLY A 42 -6.68 14.51 9.57
N SER A 43 -6.11 14.64 10.75
CA SER A 43 -6.11 13.53 11.72
C SER A 43 -7.56 13.15 12.07
N GLY A 44 -7.84 11.85 12.13
CA GLY A 44 -9.18 11.34 12.48
C GLY A 44 -10.23 11.40 11.35
N THR A 45 -9.90 11.85 10.13
CA THR A 45 -10.87 11.91 9.01
C THR A 45 -11.28 10.54 8.48
N GLY A 46 -10.59 9.44 8.87
CA GLY A 46 -10.97 8.09 8.47
C GLY A 46 -10.07 7.44 7.41
N LYS A 47 -8.92 8.04 7.06
CA LYS A 47 -8.00 7.47 6.05
C LYS A 47 -7.66 6.00 6.29
N SER A 48 -7.27 5.64 7.52
CA SER A 48 -6.95 4.26 7.88
C SER A 48 -8.19 3.35 7.90
N VAL A 49 -9.38 3.90 8.19
CA VAL A 49 -10.65 3.15 8.08
C VAL A 49 -10.95 2.84 6.63
N LEU A 50 -10.77 3.83 5.73
CA LEU A 50 -10.93 3.64 4.29
C LEU A 50 -10.00 2.54 3.77
N LEU A 51 -8.71 2.61 4.12
CA LEU A 51 -7.74 1.58 3.74
C LEU A 51 -8.14 0.19 4.24
N ARG A 52 -8.53 0.06 5.52
CA ARG A 52 -8.97 -1.22 6.07
C ARG A 52 -10.22 -1.75 5.38
N SER A 53 -11.17 -0.88 4.99
CA SER A 53 -12.36 -1.28 4.21
C SER A 53 -11.96 -1.80 2.83
N ILE A 54 -11.04 -1.12 2.12
CA ILE A 54 -10.52 -1.57 0.81
C ILE A 54 -9.83 -2.94 0.93
N LEU A 55 -9.08 -3.16 2.01
CA LEU A 55 -8.38 -4.41 2.27
C LEU A 55 -9.27 -5.55 2.79
N GLY A 56 -10.57 -5.30 3.02
CA GLY A 56 -11.48 -6.30 3.62
C GLY A 56 -11.20 -6.57 5.10
N LEU A 57 -10.48 -5.68 5.79
CA LEU A 57 -10.16 -5.76 7.22
C LEU A 57 -11.16 -5.00 8.10
N HIS A 58 -12.13 -4.35 7.49
CA HIS A 58 -13.25 -3.66 8.14
C HIS A 58 -14.50 -3.82 7.29
N ASP A 59 -15.62 -4.16 7.94
CA ASP A 59 -16.92 -4.32 7.27
C ASP A 59 -17.64 -2.98 7.21
N PRO A 60 -17.82 -2.37 6.03
CA PRO A 60 -18.56 -1.14 5.91
C PRO A 60 -20.05 -1.36 6.19
N ASN A 61 -20.72 -0.34 6.69
CA ASN A 61 -22.17 -0.42 6.96
C ASN A 61 -22.99 -0.44 5.67
N GLU A 62 -22.54 0.31 4.64
CA GLU A 62 -23.21 0.43 3.34
C GLU A 62 -22.16 0.66 2.24
N GLY A 63 -22.56 0.45 1.00
CA GLY A 63 -21.73 0.69 -0.18
C GLY A 63 -21.07 -0.56 -0.73
N ARG A 64 -20.29 -0.36 -1.79
CA ARG A 64 -19.59 -1.44 -2.49
C ARG A 64 -18.14 -1.05 -2.76
N ILE A 65 -17.25 -1.99 -2.55
CA ILE A 65 -15.83 -1.87 -2.88
C ILE A 65 -15.46 -2.99 -3.85
N GLU A 66 -14.85 -2.63 -4.97
CA GLU A 66 -14.26 -3.56 -5.92
C GLU A 66 -12.77 -3.27 -6.09
N VAL A 67 -11.95 -4.32 -6.08
CA VAL A 67 -10.52 -4.26 -6.36
C VAL A 67 -10.19 -5.29 -7.43
N LEU A 68 -9.59 -4.85 -8.54
CA LEU A 68 -9.24 -5.71 -9.68
C LEU A 68 -10.44 -6.52 -10.22
N GLY A 69 -11.63 -5.89 -10.22
CA GLY A 69 -12.88 -6.50 -10.68
C GLY A 69 -13.52 -7.51 -9.71
N LYS A 70 -12.99 -7.63 -8.49
CA LYS A 70 -13.57 -8.47 -7.43
C LYS A 70 -14.18 -7.61 -6.34
N THR A 71 -15.43 -7.90 -5.98
CA THR A 71 -16.08 -7.26 -4.82
C THR A 71 -15.35 -7.71 -3.54
N ILE A 72 -15.01 -6.75 -2.71
CA ILE A 72 -14.35 -6.98 -1.42
C ILE A 72 -15.42 -7.18 -0.35
N ARG A 73 -15.25 -8.22 0.45
CA ARG A 73 -16.08 -8.51 1.62
C ARG A 73 -15.21 -8.75 2.84
N TYR A 74 -15.75 -8.43 3.99
CA TYR A 74 -15.04 -8.58 5.26
C TYR A 74 -14.65 -10.04 5.52
N LEU A 75 -13.37 -10.27 5.82
CA LEU A 75 -12.76 -11.57 6.10
C LEU A 75 -12.93 -12.64 5.01
N GLU A 76 -13.47 -12.30 3.84
CA GLU A 76 -13.47 -13.24 2.71
C GLU A 76 -12.13 -13.19 1.96
N PRO A 77 -11.70 -14.30 1.34
CA PRO A 77 -10.49 -14.30 0.52
C PRO A 77 -10.64 -13.35 -0.67
N GLY A 78 -10.01 -12.19 -0.58
CA GLY A 78 -9.92 -11.22 -1.66
C GLY A 78 -8.77 -11.53 -2.63
N PRO A 79 -8.43 -10.61 -3.52
CA PRO A 79 -7.27 -10.74 -4.42
C PRO A 79 -5.93 -10.53 -3.70
N HIS A 80 -5.76 -11.09 -2.48
CA HIS A 80 -4.62 -10.82 -1.59
C HIS A 80 -3.25 -11.09 -2.22
N LYS A 81 -3.16 -11.99 -3.21
CA LYS A 81 -1.94 -12.25 -3.97
C LYS A 81 -1.62 -11.14 -4.98
N GLN A 82 -2.59 -10.28 -5.31
CA GLN A 82 -2.46 -9.26 -6.33
C GLN A 82 -2.31 -7.84 -5.75
N TRP A 83 -2.25 -7.72 -4.43
CA TRP A 83 -1.93 -6.47 -3.76
C TRP A 83 -0.84 -6.63 -2.71
N GLY A 84 -0.05 -5.58 -2.53
CA GLY A 84 0.92 -5.46 -1.45
C GLY A 84 0.51 -4.34 -0.50
N VAL A 85 0.90 -4.46 0.76
CA VAL A 85 0.60 -3.44 1.77
C VAL A 85 1.84 -3.12 2.57
N LEU A 86 2.19 -1.83 2.61
CA LEU A 86 3.13 -1.26 3.56
C LEU A 86 2.34 -0.50 4.62
N PHE A 87 2.28 -1.02 5.83
CA PHE A 87 1.62 -0.38 6.96
C PHE A 87 2.50 0.69 7.61
N GLN A 88 1.89 1.65 8.27
CA GLN A 88 2.58 2.60 9.13
C GLN A 88 3.48 1.86 10.12
N GLY A 89 4.75 2.23 10.23
CA GLY A 89 5.72 1.51 11.08
C GLY A 89 6.30 0.23 10.48
N GLY A 90 5.95 -0.15 9.22
CA GLY A 90 6.51 -1.28 8.49
C GLY A 90 5.87 -2.64 8.83
N ALA A 91 5.47 -2.88 10.07
CA ALA A 91 4.84 -4.11 10.55
C ALA A 91 5.65 -5.39 10.24
N LEU A 92 7.00 -5.33 10.22
CA LEU A 92 7.85 -6.51 10.13
C LEU A 92 7.71 -7.38 11.40
N LEU A 93 7.75 -8.68 11.22
CA LEU A 93 7.73 -9.64 12.32
C LEU A 93 9.10 -9.64 13.01
N SER A 94 9.13 -9.23 14.28
CA SER A 94 10.36 -9.03 15.05
C SER A 94 11.16 -10.31 15.31
N GLY A 95 10.50 -11.47 15.27
CA GLY A 95 11.12 -12.78 15.45
C GLY A 95 11.70 -13.39 14.19
N LEU A 96 11.60 -12.71 13.05
CA LEU A 96 12.14 -13.13 11.77
C LEU A 96 13.20 -12.15 11.29
N THR A 97 14.21 -12.64 10.58
CA THR A 97 15.14 -11.79 9.85
C THR A 97 14.45 -11.00 8.75
N VAL A 98 15.12 -10.01 8.20
CA VAL A 98 14.62 -9.22 7.06
C VAL A 98 14.30 -10.11 5.87
N GLN A 99 15.20 -11.04 5.53
CA GLN A 99 14.98 -11.99 4.44
C GLN A 99 13.77 -12.89 4.71
N GLU A 100 13.65 -13.45 5.92
CA GLU A 100 12.52 -14.30 6.30
C GLU A 100 11.19 -13.54 6.28
N ASN A 101 11.17 -12.26 6.65
CA ASN A 101 10.00 -11.39 6.51
C ASN A 101 9.54 -11.26 5.05
N VAL A 102 10.47 -11.14 4.11
CA VAL A 102 10.17 -11.04 2.67
C VAL A 102 9.83 -12.41 2.07
N GLU A 103 10.46 -13.49 2.56
CA GLU A 103 10.19 -14.86 2.14
C GLU A 103 8.78 -15.34 2.59
N LEU A 104 8.30 -14.89 3.73
CA LEU A 104 7.07 -15.38 4.36
C LEU A 104 5.85 -15.34 3.42
N PRO A 105 5.50 -14.24 2.74
CA PRO A 105 4.38 -14.22 1.79
C PRO A 105 4.56 -15.24 0.67
N ILE A 106 5.78 -15.42 0.16
CA ILE A 106 6.08 -16.39 -0.90
C ILE A 106 5.83 -17.82 -0.37
N ALA A 107 6.30 -18.12 0.85
CA ALA A 107 6.11 -19.42 1.48
C ALA A 107 4.65 -19.76 1.74
N LEU A 108 3.82 -18.76 2.10
CA LEU A 108 2.39 -18.97 2.38
C LEU A 108 1.55 -19.13 1.11
N HIS A 109 2.02 -18.64 -0.03
CA HIS A 109 1.20 -18.54 -1.24
C HIS A 109 1.77 -19.26 -2.46
N SER A 110 2.88 -20.00 -2.32
CA SER A 110 3.48 -20.80 -3.38
C SER A 110 4.03 -22.13 -2.85
N ASP A 111 4.15 -23.09 -3.76
CA ASP A 111 4.79 -24.39 -3.50
C ASP A 111 6.26 -24.41 -3.96
N LEU A 112 6.90 -23.25 -4.06
CA LEU A 112 8.30 -23.14 -4.49
C LEU A 112 9.25 -23.77 -3.47
N PRO A 113 10.36 -24.39 -3.92
CA PRO A 113 11.44 -24.86 -3.04
C PRO A 113 11.98 -23.73 -2.14
N VAL A 114 12.49 -24.10 -0.97
CA VAL A 114 13.02 -23.14 0.02
C VAL A 114 14.12 -22.27 -0.57
N GLU A 115 15.03 -22.87 -1.33
CA GLU A 115 16.15 -22.17 -1.98
C GLU A 115 15.64 -21.09 -2.94
N THR A 116 14.67 -21.42 -3.80
CA THR A 116 14.07 -20.48 -4.75
C THR A 116 13.34 -19.34 -4.02
N ARG A 117 12.63 -19.63 -2.93
CA ARG A 117 11.97 -18.58 -2.14
C ARG A 117 12.98 -17.61 -1.53
N ARG A 118 14.11 -18.12 -1.02
CA ARG A 118 15.20 -17.31 -0.47
C ARG A 118 15.84 -16.42 -1.53
N GLU A 119 16.10 -16.96 -2.72
CA GLU A 119 16.63 -16.19 -3.84
C GLU A 119 15.68 -15.08 -4.27
N LEU A 120 14.38 -15.36 -4.36
CA LEU A 120 13.35 -14.37 -4.66
C LEU A 120 13.27 -13.29 -3.57
N ALA A 121 13.34 -13.66 -2.29
CA ALA A 121 13.35 -12.70 -1.20
C ALA A 121 14.57 -11.76 -1.29
N VAL A 122 15.75 -12.30 -1.55
CA VAL A 122 16.98 -11.51 -1.76
C VAL A 122 16.83 -10.57 -2.96
N LEU A 123 16.26 -11.04 -4.08
CA LEU A 123 15.98 -10.19 -5.25
C LEU A 123 15.08 -9.01 -4.88
N LYS A 124 14.00 -9.25 -4.11
CA LYS A 124 13.10 -8.17 -3.68
C LYS A 124 13.81 -7.17 -2.75
N LEU A 125 14.75 -7.62 -1.91
CA LEU A 125 15.58 -6.71 -1.10
C LEU A 125 16.49 -5.83 -1.96
N PHE A 126 17.15 -6.39 -2.97
CA PHE A 126 17.94 -5.59 -3.90
C PHE A 126 17.10 -4.57 -4.68
N MET A 127 15.88 -4.94 -5.10
CA MET A 127 14.96 -4.03 -5.80
C MET A 127 14.62 -2.78 -4.99
N VAL A 128 14.66 -2.87 -3.66
CA VAL A 128 14.40 -1.72 -2.77
C VAL A 128 15.69 -1.08 -2.23
N GLY A 129 16.86 -1.47 -2.76
CA GLY A 129 18.16 -0.91 -2.39
C GLY A 129 18.71 -1.41 -1.05
N LEU A 130 18.34 -2.62 -0.63
CA LEU A 130 18.94 -3.31 0.51
C LEU A 130 19.87 -4.41 0.03
N ASP A 131 21.02 -4.54 0.68
CA ASP A 131 22.03 -5.54 0.39
C ASP A 131 21.90 -6.80 1.25
N LEU A 132 22.78 -7.79 1.01
CA LEU A 132 22.81 -9.04 1.77
C LEU A 132 23.13 -8.83 3.26
N THR A 133 23.82 -7.75 3.62
CA THR A 133 24.13 -7.49 5.03
C THR A 133 22.88 -7.10 5.81
N ALA A 134 21.90 -6.49 5.12
CA ALA A 134 20.60 -6.21 5.70
C ALA A 134 19.72 -7.46 5.80
N ALA A 135 19.87 -8.42 4.89
CA ALA A 135 19.03 -9.61 4.80
C ALA A 135 19.04 -10.47 6.07
N SER A 136 20.20 -10.58 6.71
CA SER A 136 20.40 -11.38 7.94
C SER A 136 20.04 -10.65 9.24
N LYS A 137 19.77 -9.35 9.21
CA LYS A 137 19.41 -8.55 10.38
C LYS A 137 17.96 -8.81 10.81
N TYR A 138 17.69 -8.55 12.08
CA TYR A 138 16.33 -8.46 12.60
C TYR A 138 15.80 -7.03 12.49
N PRO A 139 14.46 -6.84 12.51
CA PRO A 139 13.84 -5.51 12.34
C PRO A 139 14.34 -4.45 13.33
N ASN A 140 14.68 -4.83 14.56
CA ASN A 140 15.21 -3.94 15.60
C ASN A 140 16.66 -3.47 15.36
N GLU A 141 17.36 -4.06 14.40
CA GLU A 141 18.73 -3.70 14.02
C GLU A 141 18.77 -2.76 12.79
N LEU A 142 17.59 -2.41 12.26
CA LEU A 142 17.45 -1.58 11.06
C LEU A 142 17.31 -0.10 11.43
N SER A 143 17.87 0.78 10.59
CA SER A 143 17.45 2.18 10.59
C SER A 143 15.99 2.33 10.13
N GLY A 144 15.36 3.49 10.40
CA GLY A 144 13.98 3.75 9.96
C GLY A 144 13.80 3.58 8.45
N GLY A 145 14.72 4.10 7.66
CA GLY A 145 14.70 3.95 6.20
C GLY A 145 14.89 2.50 5.74
N MET A 146 15.80 1.74 6.36
CA MET A 146 15.96 0.32 6.06
C MET A 146 14.71 -0.48 6.41
N ASN A 147 14.06 -0.17 7.53
CA ASN A 147 12.81 -0.84 7.93
C ASN A 147 11.69 -0.60 6.90
N LYS A 148 11.53 0.65 6.44
CA LYS A 148 10.56 0.98 5.38
C LYS A 148 10.87 0.25 4.07
N ARG A 149 12.14 0.22 3.64
CA ARG A 149 12.57 -0.52 2.44
C ARG A 149 12.33 -2.02 2.57
N ALA A 150 12.65 -2.65 3.70
CA ALA A 150 12.38 -4.07 3.97
C ALA A 150 10.88 -4.38 3.94
N SER A 151 10.06 -3.50 4.53
CA SER A 151 8.60 -3.62 4.50
C SER A 151 8.04 -3.49 3.09
N LEU A 152 8.61 -2.62 2.27
CA LEU A 152 8.28 -2.48 0.86
C LEU A 152 8.67 -3.75 0.07
N ALA A 153 9.86 -4.32 0.31
CA ALA A 153 10.27 -5.58 -0.31
C ALA A 153 9.28 -6.71 -0.01
N ARG A 154 8.83 -6.81 1.26
CA ARG A 154 7.78 -7.78 1.65
C ARG A 154 6.46 -7.52 0.93
N ALA A 155 6.04 -6.26 0.80
CA ALA A 155 4.82 -5.91 0.07
C ALA A 155 4.90 -6.27 -1.43
N LEU A 156 6.10 -6.26 -2.01
CA LEU A 156 6.37 -6.63 -3.40
C LEU A 156 6.62 -8.14 -3.61
N ALA A 157 6.65 -8.95 -2.55
CA ALA A 157 7.08 -10.34 -2.60
C ALA A 157 6.25 -11.22 -3.55
N LEU A 158 4.94 -10.94 -3.68
CA LEU A 158 4.01 -11.67 -4.56
C LEU A 158 3.74 -10.98 -5.90
N GLU A 159 4.56 -10.01 -6.29
CA GLU A 159 4.41 -9.26 -7.55
C GLU A 159 3.01 -8.65 -7.70
N PRO A 160 2.61 -7.80 -6.75
CA PRO A 160 1.26 -7.24 -6.74
C PRO A 160 1.00 -6.34 -7.95
N LYS A 161 -0.28 -6.19 -8.32
CA LYS A 161 -0.75 -5.18 -9.29
C LYS A 161 -1.14 -3.87 -8.62
N VAL A 162 -1.48 -3.92 -7.33
CA VAL A 162 -1.84 -2.75 -6.53
C VAL A 162 -0.99 -2.73 -5.26
N LEU A 163 -0.39 -1.60 -4.98
CA LEU A 163 0.40 -1.37 -3.78
C LEU A 163 -0.25 -0.30 -2.91
N PHE A 164 -0.54 -0.65 -1.67
CA PHE A 164 -1.05 0.28 -0.67
C PHE A 164 0.09 0.71 0.26
N LEU A 165 0.27 2.01 0.42
CA LEU A 165 1.30 2.61 1.26
C LEU A 165 0.63 3.49 2.32
N ASP A 166 0.74 3.09 3.59
CA ASP A 166 0.21 3.86 4.72
C ASP A 166 1.35 4.61 5.41
N GLU A 167 1.41 5.92 5.20
CA GLU A 167 2.43 6.84 5.73
C GLU A 167 3.87 6.34 5.45
N PRO A 168 4.24 6.13 4.18
CA PRO A 168 5.48 5.47 3.83
C PRO A 168 6.74 6.24 4.27
N THR A 169 6.72 7.57 4.21
CA THR A 169 7.85 8.46 4.56
C THR A 169 7.84 8.90 6.01
N SER A 170 6.79 8.56 6.77
CA SER A 170 6.65 8.95 8.18
C SER A 170 7.83 8.48 9.02
N GLY A 171 8.44 9.41 9.74
CA GLY A 171 9.59 9.16 10.63
C GLY A 171 10.94 9.08 9.92
N LEU A 172 10.99 9.37 8.62
CA LEU A 172 12.24 9.54 7.88
C LEU A 172 12.71 10.99 7.94
N ASP A 173 14.02 11.19 7.84
CA ASP A 173 14.59 12.50 7.56
C ASP A 173 14.25 12.93 6.11
N PRO A 174 14.31 14.24 5.76
CA PRO A 174 13.88 14.73 4.45
C PRO A 174 14.62 14.09 3.26
N ILE A 175 15.91 13.77 3.42
CA ILE A 175 16.71 13.15 2.34
C ILE A 175 16.23 11.73 2.12
N SER A 176 16.12 10.94 3.19
CA SER A 176 15.61 9.56 3.14
C SER A 176 14.17 9.49 2.64
N ALA A 177 13.31 10.47 2.96
CA ALA A 177 11.95 10.56 2.44
C ALA A 177 11.96 10.77 0.92
N THR A 178 12.75 11.73 0.42
CA THR A 178 12.90 11.98 -1.02
C THR A 178 13.43 10.76 -1.77
N GLU A 179 14.44 10.07 -1.22
CA GLU A 179 14.96 8.82 -1.82
C GLU A 179 13.91 7.72 -1.87
N PHE A 180 13.06 7.61 -0.82
CA PHE A 180 11.99 6.62 -0.79
C PHE A 180 10.92 6.94 -1.83
N ASP A 181 10.54 8.20 -2.01
CA ASP A 181 9.60 8.66 -3.03
C ASP A 181 10.11 8.40 -4.46
N GLN A 182 11.40 8.64 -4.70
CA GLN A 182 12.06 8.29 -5.97
C GLN A 182 12.03 6.79 -6.23
N LEU A 183 12.26 5.97 -5.18
CA LEU A 183 12.15 4.51 -5.28
C LEU A 183 10.72 4.08 -5.65
N ILE A 184 9.70 4.66 -5.01
CA ILE A 184 8.28 4.37 -5.32
C ILE A 184 7.97 4.70 -6.79
N SER A 185 8.38 5.87 -7.26
CA SER A 185 8.21 6.29 -8.66
C SER A 185 8.91 5.35 -9.64
N TYR A 186 10.15 4.94 -9.31
CA TYR A 186 10.90 3.99 -10.11
C TYR A 186 10.22 2.62 -10.18
N LEU A 187 9.77 2.07 -9.04
CA LEU A 187 9.09 0.78 -8.99
C LEU A 187 7.76 0.82 -9.77
N ARG A 188 6.98 1.89 -9.63
CA ARG A 188 5.74 2.08 -10.40
C ARG A 188 6.00 2.03 -11.90
N ALA A 189 7.01 2.76 -12.37
CA ALA A 189 7.32 2.86 -13.80
C ALA A 189 7.86 1.54 -14.41
N ASN A 190 8.45 0.65 -13.59
CA ASN A 190 9.10 -0.58 -14.08
C ASN A 190 8.30 -1.86 -13.79
N LEU A 191 7.27 -1.81 -12.94
CA LEU A 191 6.52 -2.99 -12.51
C LEU A 191 5.02 -2.91 -12.83
N ASP A 192 4.58 -1.95 -13.65
CA ASP A 192 3.17 -1.72 -13.99
C ASP A 192 2.26 -1.66 -12.74
N LEU A 193 2.73 -0.98 -11.69
CA LEU A 193 2.05 -0.88 -10.41
C LEU A 193 1.03 0.25 -10.41
N THR A 194 -0.15 -0.02 -9.85
CA THR A 194 -1.04 1.03 -9.36
C THR A 194 -0.77 1.23 -7.88
N ILE A 195 -0.62 2.47 -7.43
CA ILE A 195 -0.26 2.77 -6.05
C ILE A 195 -1.31 3.66 -5.40
N VAL A 196 -1.75 3.27 -4.21
CA VAL A 196 -2.58 4.11 -3.33
C VAL A 196 -1.76 4.45 -2.11
N MET A 197 -1.44 5.73 -1.95
CA MET A 197 -0.60 6.24 -0.86
C MET A 197 -1.43 7.09 0.08
N ILE A 198 -1.47 6.74 1.35
CA ILE A 198 -1.99 7.61 2.42
C ILE A 198 -0.80 8.37 2.98
N THR A 199 -0.85 9.69 2.95
CA THR A 199 0.20 10.54 3.53
C THR A 199 -0.36 11.89 3.96
N HIS A 200 0.34 12.56 4.86
CA HIS A 200 0.16 13.97 5.19
C HIS A 200 1.35 14.82 4.76
N ASP A 201 2.34 14.19 4.12
CA ASP A 201 3.53 14.86 3.60
C ASP A 201 3.21 15.50 2.24
N VAL A 202 3.24 16.82 2.22
CA VAL A 202 2.91 17.63 1.03
C VAL A 202 3.95 17.47 -0.06
N ASP A 203 5.23 17.35 0.32
CA ASP A 203 6.33 17.20 -0.64
C ASP A 203 6.20 15.87 -1.40
N SER A 204 5.92 14.78 -0.70
CA SER A 204 5.60 13.48 -1.31
C SER A 204 4.39 13.56 -2.24
N LEU A 205 3.32 14.28 -1.84
CA LEU A 205 2.12 14.41 -2.66
C LEU A 205 2.39 15.08 -4.01
N PHE A 206 3.06 16.23 -3.98
CA PHE A 206 3.39 16.96 -5.22
C PHE A 206 4.53 16.30 -6.01
N GLY A 207 5.42 15.57 -5.32
CA GLY A 207 6.57 14.92 -5.93
C GLY A 207 6.23 13.68 -6.73
N VAL A 208 5.32 12.83 -6.25
CA VAL A 208 5.10 11.50 -6.83
C VAL A 208 3.66 11.19 -7.24
N CYS A 209 2.63 11.84 -6.66
CA CYS A 209 1.25 11.53 -6.98
C CYS A 209 0.79 12.11 -8.32
N ASP A 210 0.09 11.30 -9.10
CA ASP A 210 -0.59 11.72 -10.34
C ASP A 210 -1.92 12.42 -10.03
N ARG A 211 -2.60 11.97 -8.96
CA ARG A 211 -3.87 12.54 -8.46
C ARG A 211 -3.88 12.51 -6.93
N VAL A 212 -4.61 13.45 -6.35
CA VAL A 212 -4.82 13.55 -4.91
C VAL A 212 -6.29 13.48 -4.57
N ALA A 213 -6.63 12.62 -3.63
CA ALA A 213 -7.95 12.46 -3.06
C ALA A 213 -7.98 13.04 -1.65
N VAL A 214 -8.70 14.14 -1.45
CA VAL A 214 -8.82 14.84 -0.18
C VAL A 214 -10.03 14.30 0.59
N LEU A 215 -9.78 13.65 1.72
CA LEU A 215 -10.83 13.17 2.60
C LEU A 215 -11.29 14.30 3.54
N VAL A 216 -12.48 14.83 3.30
CA VAL A 216 -13.05 15.97 3.99
C VAL A 216 -14.58 15.81 4.12
N ASN A 217 -15.16 16.28 5.23
CA ASN A 217 -16.60 16.23 5.47
C ASN A 217 -17.21 14.83 5.23
N LYS A 218 -16.52 13.76 5.66
CA LYS A 218 -16.91 12.35 5.52
C LYS A 218 -16.99 11.81 4.08
N GLY A 219 -16.63 12.64 3.10
CA GLY A 219 -16.54 12.31 1.68
C GLY A 219 -15.16 12.52 1.12
N ILE A 220 -15.02 12.39 -0.19
CA ILE A 220 -13.74 12.54 -0.90
C ILE A 220 -13.91 13.51 -2.07
N ILE A 221 -12.92 14.38 -2.25
CA ILE A 221 -12.76 15.25 -3.42
C ILE A 221 -11.47 14.82 -4.08
N VAL A 222 -11.50 14.57 -5.39
CA VAL A 222 -10.30 14.15 -6.14
C VAL A 222 -9.91 15.22 -7.14
N ASP A 223 -8.64 15.61 -7.11
CA ASP A 223 -8.08 16.59 -8.03
C ASP A 223 -6.69 16.15 -8.51
N THR A 224 -6.19 16.81 -9.54
CA THR A 224 -4.81 16.63 -10.04
C THR A 224 -3.96 17.71 -9.42
N PRO A 225 -2.80 17.37 -8.79
CA PRO A 225 -1.90 18.39 -8.28
C PRO A 225 -1.43 19.29 -9.42
N ASP A 226 -1.52 20.59 -9.25
CA ASP A 226 -0.86 21.55 -10.14
C ASP A 226 0.66 21.38 -9.97
N LYS A 227 1.32 20.88 -11.03
CA LYS A 227 2.78 20.69 -11.09
C LYS A 227 3.49 21.96 -11.51
#